data_e84230a27d679792f34969e161854705
#
_entry.id   e84230a27d679792f34969e161854705
#
_cell.length_a   1.000
_cell.length_b   1.000
_cell.length_c   1.000
_cell.angle_alpha   90.00
_cell.angle_beta   90.00
_cell.angle_gamma   90.00
#
_symmetry.space_group_name_H-M   'P 1'
#
loop_
_entity.id
_entity.type
_entity.pdbx_description
1 polymer ?
#
loop_
_entity_poly.entity_id
_entity_poly.type
_entity_poly.pdbx_seq_one_letter_code
_entity_poly.pdbx_strand_id
1 'polypeptide(L)'
;MYRENTKEIAIGNVKIGGTHPVTIQSMTNTKTENVKETVDQILRLEAAGCEIIRCAVPTMEAAEALKEIKKQIHIPLVADIHFDYRLAIAAIENGADKIRINPGNIGSEEKVQAVVDKAKEYNVPIRVGVNSGSLEKHILEKYNGVTAEGIVESALDKVHMIEKMGYDNLVVSIKSSDVLMCVKAHELIAKACPYPLHVGITESVSYTHLT
;
A
#
# COMPACT_ATOMS: atom_id res chain seq x y z
N MET A 1 -11.32 18.58 11.34
CA MET A 1 -10.48 17.36 11.41
C MET A 1 -10.31 16.87 9.96
N TYR A 2 -9.09 16.65 9.48
CA TYR A 2 -8.85 16.37 8.04
C TYR A 2 -9.37 15.01 7.58
N ARG A 3 -9.51 14.04 8.48
CA ARG A 3 -9.89 12.66 8.20
C ARG A 3 -11.29 12.55 7.56
N GLU A 4 -12.25 13.34 8.04
CA GLU A 4 -13.64 13.30 7.57
C GLU A 4 -13.79 13.77 6.11
N ASN A 5 -12.81 14.50 5.61
CA ASN A 5 -12.78 15.02 4.24
C ASN A 5 -12.07 14.11 3.24
N THR A 6 -11.59 12.95 3.68
CA THR A 6 -10.94 12.00 2.75
C THR A 6 -11.97 11.21 1.96
N LYS A 7 -11.61 10.80 0.75
CA LYS A 7 -12.42 9.89 -0.07
C LYS A 7 -12.67 8.59 0.66
N GLU A 8 -13.85 8.02 0.49
CA GLU A 8 -14.14 6.66 0.92
C GLU A 8 -13.61 5.66 -0.10
N ILE A 9 -12.83 4.69 0.35
CA ILE A 9 -12.23 3.64 -0.47
C ILE A 9 -12.69 2.29 0.05
N ALA A 10 -13.25 1.47 -0.83
CA ALA A 10 -13.63 0.08 -0.51
C ALA A 10 -12.47 -0.88 -0.81
N ILE A 11 -12.13 -1.71 0.16
CA ILE A 11 -11.13 -2.77 0.05
C ILE A 11 -11.87 -4.08 0.36
N GLY A 12 -12.30 -4.78 -0.66
CA GLY A 12 -13.25 -5.90 -0.48
C GLY A 12 -14.50 -5.44 0.28
N ASN A 13 -14.76 -6.05 1.43
CA ASN A 13 -15.90 -5.74 2.32
C ASN A 13 -15.60 -4.65 3.37
N VAL A 14 -14.37 -4.12 3.41
CA VAL A 14 -13.95 -3.09 4.37
C VAL A 14 -13.89 -1.72 3.69
N LYS A 15 -14.48 -0.70 4.31
CA LYS A 15 -14.40 0.70 3.85
C LYS A 15 -13.46 1.49 4.74
N ILE A 16 -12.64 2.33 4.13
CA ILE A 16 -11.72 3.26 4.82
C ILE A 16 -11.90 4.69 4.30
N GLY A 17 -11.40 5.66 5.04
CA GLY A 17 -11.55 7.08 4.72
C GLY A 17 -12.88 7.64 5.22
N GLY A 18 -13.14 8.93 4.97
CA GLY A 18 -14.32 9.61 5.44
C GLY A 18 -14.56 9.44 6.94
N THR A 19 -15.78 9.09 7.30
CA THR A 19 -16.19 8.86 8.70
C THR A 19 -15.97 7.41 9.18
N HIS A 20 -15.50 6.51 8.30
CA HIS A 20 -15.28 5.10 8.67
C HIS A 20 -14.22 4.95 9.76
N PRO A 21 -14.30 3.93 10.63
CA PRO A 21 -13.33 3.70 11.69
C PRO A 21 -11.93 3.44 11.13
N VAL A 22 -10.91 3.65 11.97
CA VAL A 22 -9.53 3.26 11.62
C VAL A 22 -9.46 1.74 11.64
N THR A 23 -8.96 1.15 10.54
CA THR A 23 -8.82 -0.29 10.39
C THR A 23 -7.43 -0.78 10.75
N ILE A 24 -7.35 -2.00 11.26
CA ILE A 24 -6.10 -2.67 11.63
C ILE A 24 -5.65 -3.56 10.46
N GLN A 25 -4.49 -3.25 9.90
CA GLN A 25 -3.87 -4.06 8.87
C GLN A 25 -2.58 -4.70 9.37
N SER A 26 -2.41 -6.01 9.12
CA SER A 26 -1.17 -6.75 9.37
C SER A 26 -0.56 -7.28 8.07
N MET A 27 0.58 -7.94 8.18
CA MET A 27 1.28 -8.57 7.06
C MET A 27 1.72 -9.97 7.45
N THR A 28 1.59 -10.93 6.52
CA THR A 28 2.14 -12.27 6.69
C THR A 28 3.67 -12.24 6.58
N ASN A 29 4.33 -13.15 7.28
CA ASN A 29 5.76 -13.41 7.17
C ASN A 29 6.08 -14.79 6.57
N THR A 30 5.05 -15.51 6.15
CA THR A 30 5.15 -16.76 5.39
C THR A 30 5.49 -16.50 3.94
N LYS A 31 5.99 -17.50 3.25
CA LYS A 31 6.07 -17.48 1.80
C LYS A 31 4.65 -17.60 1.23
N THR A 32 4.23 -16.64 0.43
CA THR A 32 2.84 -16.56 -0.08
C THR A 32 2.46 -17.77 -0.94
N GLU A 33 3.41 -18.35 -1.67
CA GLU A 33 3.23 -19.58 -2.44
C GLU A 33 2.94 -20.82 -1.55
N ASN A 34 3.29 -20.77 -0.27
CA ASN A 34 2.87 -21.77 0.70
C ASN A 34 1.46 -21.42 1.23
N VAL A 35 0.45 -21.77 0.45
CA VAL A 35 -0.96 -21.43 0.71
C VAL A 35 -1.39 -21.83 2.11
N LYS A 36 -1.08 -23.07 2.54
CA LYS A 36 -1.52 -23.59 3.84
C LYS A 36 -0.97 -22.75 4.99
N GLU A 37 0.35 -22.55 5.05
CA GLU A 37 0.97 -21.77 6.13
C GLU A 37 0.47 -20.33 6.13
N THR A 38 0.29 -19.75 4.93
CA THR A 38 -0.18 -18.37 4.79
C THR A 38 -1.62 -18.24 5.27
N VAL A 39 -2.52 -19.15 4.90
CA VAL A 39 -3.91 -19.19 5.38
C VAL A 39 -3.95 -19.38 6.90
N ASP A 40 -3.19 -20.34 7.43
CA ASP A 40 -3.13 -20.61 8.88
C ASP A 40 -2.67 -19.35 9.66
N GLN A 41 -1.71 -18.60 9.12
CA GLN A 41 -1.27 -17.34 9.71
C GLN A 41 -2.35 -16.26 9.62
N ILE A 42 -3.01 -16.11 8.47
CA ILE A 42 -4.06 -15.10 8.27
C ILE A 42 -5.22 -15.34 9.21
N LEU A 43 -5.70 -16.56 9.34
CA LEU A 43 -6.81 -16.91 10.25
C LEU A 43 -6.48 -16.62 11.72
N ARG A 44 -5.23 -16.85 12.15
CA ARG A 44 -4.77 -16.45 13.49
C ARG A 44 -4.77 -14.93 13.68
N LEU A 45 -4.31 -14.19 12.67
CA LEU A 45 -4.31 -12.72 12.71
C LEU A 45 -5.73 -12.15 12.69
N GLU A 46 -6.62 -12.73 11.89
CA GLU A 46 -8.04 -12.38 11.85
C GLU A 46 -8.69 -12.62 13.23
N ALA A 47 -8.46 -13.76 13.83
CA ALA A 47 -8.93 -14.07 15.20
C ALA A 47 -8.39 -13.10 16.27
N ALA A 48 -7.22 -12.50 16.03
CA ALA A 48 -6.61 -11.49 16.88
C ALA A 48 -7.12 -10.05 16.59
N GLY A 49 -8.06 -9.87 15.65
CA GLY A 49 -8.65 -8.58 15.31
C GLY A 49 -8.03 -7.87 14.11
N CYS A 50 -7.25 -8.56 13.28
CA CYS A 50 -6.80 -8.02 12.00
C CYS A 50 -7.99 -7.91 11.03
N GLU A 51 -8.16 -6.74 10.42
CA GLU A 51 -9.28 -6.45 9.52
C GLU A 51 -8.86 -6.47 8.04
N ILE A 52 -7.57 -6.30 7.73
CA ILE A 52 -7.03 -6.31 6.38
C ILE A 52 -5.67 -7.02 6.44
N ILE A 53 -5.43 -7.98 5.55
CA ILE A 53 -4.14 -8.68 5.52
C ILE A 53 -3.33 -8.32 4.27
N ARG A 54 -2.01 -8.21 4.40
CA ARG A 54 -1.08 -7.99 3.31
C ARG A 54 -0.16 -9.19 3.14
N CYS A 55 -0.02 -9.68 1.90
CA CYS A 55 0.92 -10.73 1.51
C CYS A 55 1.95 -10.16 0.52
N ALA A 56 3.21 -10.53 0.68
CA ALA A 56 4.25 -10.23 -0.31
C ALA A 56 4.04 -11.06 -1.57
N VAL A 57 4.24 -10.45 -2.74
CA VAL A 57 4.11 -11.14 -4.04
C VAL A 57 5.41 -10.94 -4.83
N PRO A 58 6.47 -11.70 -4.50
CA PRO A 58 7.75 -11.58 -5.16
C PRO A 58 7.86 -12.37 -6.47
N THR A 59 7.00 -13.35 -6.70
CA THR A 59 7.02 -14.27 -7.85
C THR A 59 5.64 -14.46 -8.45
N MET A 60 5.58 -15.08 -9.63
CA MET A 60 4.31 -15.40 -10.28
C MET A 60 3.53 -16.47 -9.50
N GLU A 61 4.23 -17.46 -8.95
CA GLU A 61 3.65 -18.50 -8.11
C GLU A 61 2.96 -17.89 -6.88
N ALA A 62 3.56 -16.85 -6.28
CA ALA A 62 2.96 -16.12 -5.17
C ALA A 62 1.70 -15.36 -5.61
N ALA A 63 1.70 -14.77 -6.83
CA ALA A 63 0.52 -14.09 -7.37
C ALA A 63 -0.62 -15.07 -7.65
N GLU A 64 -0.33 -16.23 -8.20
CA GLU A 64 -1.31 -17.29 -8.48
C GLU A 64 -1.88 -17.90 -7.18
N ALA A 65 -1.04 -18.05 -6.15
CA ALA A 65 -1.45 -18.57 -4.84
C ALA A 65 -2.52 -17.70 -4.16
N LEU A 66 -2.59 -16.39 -4.46
CA LEU A 66 -3.60 -15.49 -3.89
C LEU A 66 -5.03 -15.99 -4.12
N LYS A 67 -5.30 -16.62 -5.27
CA LYS A 67 -6.61 -17.17 -5.59
C LYS A 67 -7.06 -18.23 -4.61
N GLU A 68 -6.15 -19.13 -4.23
CA GLU A 68 -6.46 -20.21 -3.28
C GLU A 68 -6.49 -19.70 -1.83
N ILE A 69 -5.63 -18.73 -1.49
CA ILE A 69 -5.66 -18.05 -0.19
C ILE A 69 -6.99 -17.32 -0.01
N LYS A 70 -7.42 -16.55 -1.01
CA LYS A 70 -8.65 -15.75 -0.96
C LYS A 70 -9.91 -16.56 -0.73
N LYS A 71 -9.96 -17.82 -1.18
CA LYS A 71 -11.09 -18.72 -0.94
C LYS A 71 -11.24 -19.15 0.52
N GLN A 72 -10.19 -19.04 1.32
CA GLN A 72 -10.09 -19.62 2.65
C GLN A 72 -10.03 -18.57 3.76
N ILE A 73 -9.97 -17.29 3.44
CA ILE A 73 -9.91 -16.16 4.39
C ILE A 73 -11.17 -15.29 4.28
N HIS A 74 -11.48 -14.51 5.33
CA HIS A 74 -12.69 -13.70 5.39
C HIS A 74 -12.40 -12.20 5.31
N ILE A 75 -11.16 -11.79 5.57
CA ILE A 75 -10.72 -10.39 5.52
C ILE A 75 -10.12 -10.03 4.15
N PRO A 76 -10.15 -8.77 3.74
CA PRO A 76 -9.55 -8.32 2.48
C PRO A 76 -8.05 -8.60 2.38
N LEU A 77 -7.63 -9.00 1.18
CA LEU A 77 -6.25 -9.36 0.84
C LEU A 77 -5.57 -8.26 0.03
N VAL A 78 -4.43 -7.78 0.54
CA VAL A 78 -3.58 -6.80 -0.13
C VAL A 78 -2.35 -7.48 -0.71
N ALA A 79 -2.12 -7.35 -2.00
CA ALA A 79 -0.89 -7.79 -2.65
C ALA A 79 0.19 -6.71 -2.61
N ASP A 80 1.35 -7.06 -2.08
CA ASP A 80 2.50 -6.15 -1.97
C ASP A 80 3.50 -6.41 -3.11
N ILE A 81 3.53 -5.51 -4.08
CA ILE A 81 4.35 -5.61 -5.29
C ILE A 81 5.51 -4.62 -5.21
N HIS A 82 6.73 -5.10 -5.39
CA HIS A 82 7.91 -4.26 -5.26
C HIS A 82 8.43 -3.70 -6.60
N PHE A 83 8.53 -4.54 -7.65
CA PHE A 83 9.23 -4.14 -8.87
C PHE A 83 8.51 -4.54 -10.16
N ASP A 84 7.95 -5.74 -10.25
CA ASP A 84 7.43 -6.27 -11.51
C ASP A 84 5.93 -5.99 -11.67
N TYR A 85 5.59 -5.15 -12.66
CA TYR A 85 4.21 -4.79 -12.98
C TYR A 85 3.33 -5.99 -13.35
N ARG A 86 3.93 -7.06 -13.92
CA ARG A 86 3.20 -8.28 -14.30
C ARG A 86 2.65 -9.01 -13.08
N LEU A 87 3.38 -8.96 -11.96
CA LEU A 87 2.92 -9.52 -10.69
C LEU A 87 1.73 -8.73 -10.12
N ALA A 88 1.71 -7.40 -10.33
CA ALA A 88 0.56 -6.57 -9.93
C ALA A 88 -0.69 -6.94 -10.72
N ILE A 89 -0.56 -7.11 -12.03
CA ILE A 89 -1.66 -7.54 -12.92
C ILE A 89 -2.16 -8.93 -12.50
N ALA A 90 -1.25 -9.89 -12.37
CA ALA A 90 -1.60 -11.25 -11.95
C ALA A 90 -2.25 -11.30 -10.56
N ALA A 91 -1.77 -10.48 -9.60
CA ALA A 91 -2.38 -10.41 -8.27
C ALA A 91 -3.82 -9.89 -8.32
N ILE A 92 -4.11 -8.88 -9.15
CA ILE A 92 -5.46 -8.35 -9.36
C ILE A 92 -6.35 -9.45 -9.95
N GLU A 93 -5.90 -10.14 -11.00
CA GLU A 93 -6.64 -11.22 -11.67
C GLU A 93 -6.90 -12.43 -10.75
N ASN A 94 -6.02 -12.64 -9.76
CA ASN A 94 -6.17 -13.69 -8.75
C ASN A 94 -6.90 -13.23 -7.48
N GLY A 95 -7.57 -12.07 -7.50
CA GLY A 95 -8.54 -11.67 -6.49
C GLY A 95 -7.97 -10.85 -5.33
N ALA A 96 -6.85 -10.17 -5.50
CA ALA A 96 -6.39 -9.17 -4.54
C ALA A 96 -7.42 -8.02 -4.43
N ASP A 97 -7.83 -7.68 -3.21
CA ASP A 97 -8.78 -6.59 -2.95
C ASP A 97 -8.13 -5.21 -2.97
N LYS A 98 -6.82 -5.14 -2.88
CA LYS A 98 -6.00 -3.94 -3.02
C LYS A 98 -4.59 -4.35 -3.44
N ILE A 99 -3.92 -3.53 -4.24
CA ILE A 99 -2.48 -3.68 -4.47
C ILE A 99 -1.70 -2.56 -3.80
N ARG A 100 -0.47 -2.86 -3.38
CA ARG A 100 0.51 -1.86 -2.96
C ARG A 100 1.65 -1.83 -3.95
N ILE A 101 1.92 -0.67 -4.50
CA ILE A 101 3.06 -0.42 -5.38
C ILE A 101 3.79 0.86 -4.95
N ASN A 102 5.04 0.96 -5.38
CA ASN A 102 5.73 2.23 -5.53
C ASN A 102 5.91 2.46 -7.03
N PRO A 103 5.15 3.39 -7.66
CA PRO A 103 5.24 3.62 -9.11
C PRO A 103 6.66 3.86 -9.60
N GLY A 104 7.51 4.53 -8.79
CA GLY A 104 8.93 4.74 -9.12
C GLY A 104 9.76 3.46 -9.21
N ASN A 105 9.34 2.36 -8.58
CA ASN A 105 10.03 1.07 -8.64
C ASN A 105 9.48 0.14 -9.73
N ILE A 106 8.27 0.39 -10.21
CA ILE A 106 7.63 -0.43 -11.25
C ILE A 106 8.31 -0.26 -12.62
N GLY A 107 8.91 0.89 -12.85
CA GLY A 107 9.68 1.20 -14.05
C GLY A 107 9.04 2.28 -14.92
N SER A 108 8.87 2.03 -16.23
CA SER A 108 8.36 3.05 -17.14
C SER A 108 6.88 3.38 -16.92
N GLU A 109 6.47 4.55 -17.39
CA GLU A 109 5.09 5.04 -17.28
C GLU A 109 4.08 4.08 -17.94
N GLU A 110 4.46 3.44 -19.06
CA GLU A 110 3.63 2.45 -19.75
C GLU A 110 3.35 1.21 -18.87
N LYS A 111 4.33 0.78 -18.06
CA LYS A 111 4.16 -0.34 -17.12
C LYS A 111 3.21 0.04 -15.98
N VAL A 112 3.34 1.27 -15.47
CA VAL A 112 2.41 1.79 -14.45
C VAL A 112 1.01 1.92 -15.05
N GLN A 113 0.88 2.41 -16.28
CA GLN A 113 -0.40 2.50 -17.00
C GLN A 113 -1.07 1.13 -17.12
N ALA A 114 -0.32 0.08 -17.49
CA ALA A 114 -0.86 -1.27 -17.59
C ALA A 114 -1.44 -1.78 -16.25
N VAL A 115 -0.77 -1.48 -15.13
CA VAL A 115 -1.28 -1.79 -13.78
C VAL A 115 -2.54 -1.00 -13.47
N VAL A 116 -2.54 0.30 -13.77
CA VAL A 116 -3.69 1.19 -13.54
C VAL A 116 -4.89 0.74 -14.36
N ASP A 117 -4.70 0.37 -15.63
CA ASP A 117 -5.78 -0.11 -16.49
C ASP A 117 -6.39 -1.41 -15.95
N LYS A 118 -5.57 -2.34 -15.47
CA LYS A 118 -6.05 -3.56 -14.83
C LYS A 118 -6.77 -3.24 -13.51
N ALA A 119 -6.25 -2.32 -12.70
CA ALA A 119 -6.91 -1.89 -11.47
C ALA A 119 -8.28 -1.24 -11.72
N LYS A 120 -8.41 -0.47 -12.81
CA LYS A 120 -9.70 0.09 -13.27
C LYS A 120 -10.69 -1.01 -13.66
N GLU A 121 -10.24 -1.97 -14.46
CA GLU A 121 -11.06 -3.08 -14.95
C GLU A 121 -11.71 -3.86 -13.79
N TYR A 122 -10.96 -4.10 -12.73
CA TYR A 122 -11.40 -4.85 -11.55
C TYR A 122 -11.86 -3.97 -10.38
N ASN A 123 -11.81 -2.64 -10.53
CA ASN A 123 -12.08 -1.65 -9.46
C ASN A 123 -11.26 -1.89 -8.18
N VAL A 124 -10.00 -2.26 -8.32
CA VAL A 124 -9.08 -2.58 -7.22
C VAL A 124 -8.31 -1.33 -6.79
N PRO A 125 -8.43 -0.87 -5.53
CA PRO A 125 -7.69 0.30 -5.06
C PRO A 125 -6.18 0.08 -5.09
N ILE A 126 -5.46 1.16 -5.43
CA ILE A 126 -3.99 1.18 -5.44
C ILE A 126 -3.48 1.93 -4.22
N ARG A 127 -2.64 1.30 -3.41
CA ARG A 127 -1.87 1.99 -2.39
C ARG A 127 -0.53 2.44 -2.94
N VAL A 128 -0.38 3.74 -3.04
CA VAL A 128 0.89 4.40 -3.38
C VAL A 128 1.75 4.46 -2.13
N GLY A 129 2.90 3.77 -2.14
CA GLY A 129 3.82 3.71 -1.01
C GLY A 129 5.11 4.45 -1.28
N VAL A 130 5.47 5.40 -0.40
CA VAL A 130 6.74 6.12 -0.44
C VAL A 130 7.49 5.90 0.87
N ASN A 131 8.77 5.60 0.77
CA ASN A 131 9.67 5.41 1.91
C ASN A 131 10.79 6.45 1.88
N SER A 132 11.17 6.98 3.03
CA SER A 132 12.26 7.93 3.16
C SER A 132 13.60 7.41 2.63
N GLY A 133 13.82 6.09 2.70
CA GLY A 133 15.05 5.44 2.20
C GLY A 133 15.11 5.21 0.68
N SER A 134 14.05 5.54 -0.06
CA SER A 134 13.97 5.33 -1.52
C SER A 134 13.44 6.55 -2.27
N LEU A 135 13.77 7.75 -1.78
CA LEU A 135 13.43 8.99 -2.48
C LEU A 135 14.24 9.15 -3.77
N GLU A 136 13.63 9.77 -4.75
CA GLU A 136 14.23 10.11 -6.02
C GLU A 136 15.39 11.12 -5.82
N LYS A 137 16.43 10.98 -6.66
CA LYS A 137 17.64 11.82 -6.57
C LYS A 137 17.33 13.31 -6.66
N HIS A 138 16.42 13.71 -7.57
CA HIS A 138 16.06 15.12 -7.74
C HIS A 138 15.35 15.69 -6.50
N ILE A 139 14.57 14.89 -5.77
CA ILE A 139 13.95 15.29 -4.50
C ILE A 139 15.02 15.50 -3.42
N LEU A 140 15.96 14.55 -3.30
CA LEU A 140 17.08 14.66 -2.35
C LEU A 140 17.94 15.90 -2.61
N GLU A 141 18.21 16.22 -3.88
CA GLU A 141 18.96 17.40 -4.29
C GLU A 141 18.19 18.70 -3.99
N LYS A 142 16.88 18.73 -4.31
CA LYS A 142 16.01 19.89 -4.07
C LYS A 142 15.88 20.25 -2.59
N TYR A 143 15.77 19.26 -1.72
CA TYR A 143 15.56 19.45 -0.28
C TYR A 143 16.83 19.30 0.55
N ASN A 144 17.97 19.14 -0.12
CA ASN A 144 19.28 18.97 0.52
C ASN A 144 19.31 17.81 1.53
N GLY A 145 18.68 16.69 1.15
CA GLY A 145 18.55 15.47 1.95
C GLY A 145 17.12 14.97 2.12
N VAL A 146 16.94 14.08 3.08
CA VAL A 146 15.62 13.51 3.41
C VAL A 146 14.87 14.46 4.33
N THR A 147 13.72 14.96 3.89
CA THR A 147 12.86 15.87 4.66
C THR A 147 11.40 15.44 4.57
N ALA A 148 10.57 15.88 5.51
CA ALA A 148 9.13 15.61 5.48
C ALA A 148 8.48 16.19 4.23
N GLU A 149 8.87 17.39 3.82
CA GLU A 149 8.40 18.06 2.62
C GLU A 149 8.79 17.30 1.35
N GLY A 150 10.01 16.79 1.26
CA GLY A 150 10.50 15.98 0.14
C GLY A 150 9.75 14.65 0.03
N ILE A 151 9.48 13.99 1.15
CA ILE A 151 8.69 12.74 1.17
C ILE A 151 7.27 13.00 0.66
N VAL A 152 6.65 14.10 1.08
CA VAL A 152 5.31 14.49 0.66
C VAL A 152 5.26 14.83 -0.83
N GLU A 153 6.23 15.60 -1.34
CA GLU A 153 6.33 15.90 -2.78
C GLU A 153 6.45 14.62 -3.60
N SER A 154 7.37 13.72 -3.22
CA SER A 154 7.51 12.41 -3.88
C SER A 154 6.21 11.59 -3.88
N ALA A 155 5.44 11.65 -2.80
CA ALA A 155 4.15 10.95 -2.72
C ALA A 155 3.10 11.59 -3.63
N LEU A 156 3.01 12.92 -3.65
CA LEU A 156 2.07 13.67 -4.49
C LEU A 156 2.37 13.50 -5.97
N ASP A 157 3.64 13.51 -6.38
CA ASP A 157 4.03 13.28 -7.78
C ASP A 157 3.53 11.93 -8.29
N LYS A 158 3.63 10.89 -7.47
CA LYS A 158 3.15 9.54 -7.80
C LYS A 158 1.62 9.45 -7.81
N VAL A 159 0.96 10.15 -6.90
CA VAL A 159 -0.51 10.27 -6.88
C VAL A 159 -0.99 10.97 -8.16
N HIS A 160 -0.43 12.13 -8.48
CA HIS A 160 -0.77 12.89 -9.69
C HIS A 160 -0.48 12.11 -10.98
N MET A 161 0.59 11.29 -10.99
CA MET A 161 0.86 10.39 -12.12
C MET A 161 -0.32 9.44 -12.36
N ILE A 162 -0.82 8.78 -11.32
CA ILE A 162 -1.96 7.84 -11.44
C ILE A 162 -3.26 8.59 -11.74
N GLU A 163 -3.47 9.77 -11.16
CA GLU A 163 -4.64 10.62 -11.47
C GLU A 163 -4.66 11.03 -12.95
N LYS A 164 -3.52 11.40 -13.52
CA LYS A 164 -3.38 11.70 -14.96
C LYS A 164 -3.71 10.49 -15.84
N MET A 165 -3.47 9.28 -15.34
CA MET A 165 -3.91 8.05 -15.99
C MET A 165 -5.42 7.80 -15.82
N GLY A 166 -6.15 8.71 -15.17
CA GLY A 166 -7.60 8.67 -14.99
C GLY A 166 -8.05 7.68 -13.91
N TYR A 167 -7.27 7.48 -12.83
CA TYR A 167 -7.64 6.62 -11.71
C TYR A 167 -7.44 7.34 -10.37
N ASP A 168 -8.46 7.29 -9.52
CA ASP A 168 -8.51 8.00 -8.26
C ASP A 168 -8.99 7.13 -7.07
N ASN A 169 -9.03 5.82 -7.27
CA ASN A 169 -9.29 4.85 -6.20
C ASN A 169 -7.96 4.54 -5.47
N LEU A 170 -7.48 5.51 -4.69
CA LEU A 170 -6.13 5.54 -4.15
C LEU A 170 -6.09 5.58 -2.62
N VAL A 171 -5.05 4.98 -2.08
CA VAL A 171 -4.62 5.09 -0.68
C VAL A 171 -3.16 5.54 -0.67
N VAL A 172 -2.79 6.46 0.21
CA VAL A 172 -1.40 6.95 0.30
C VAL A 172 -0.74 6.43 1.56
N SER A 173 0.51 5.99 1.43
CA SER A 173 1.32 5.50 2.54
C SER A 173 2.69 6.15 2.51
N ILE A 174 3.04 6.82 3.60
CA ILE A 174 4.36 7.40 3.82
C ILE A 174 5.01 6.67 4.98
N LYS A 175 6.30 6.36 4.84
CA LYS A 175 7.09 5.74 5.89
C LYS A 175 8.44 6.43 6.04
N SER A 176 8.85 6.64 7.27
CA SER A 176 10.16 7.14 7.64
C SER A 176 10.68 6.38 8.87
N SER A 177 11.99 6.19 8.94
CA SER A 177 12.65 5.69 10.13
C SER A 177 12.72 6.74 11.26
N ASP A 178 12.63 8.03 10.91
CA ASP A 178 12.49 9.11 11.86
C ASP A 178 11.01 9.34 12.18
N VAL A 179 10.63 9.11 13.44
CA VAL A 179 9.23 9.20 13.91
C VAL A 179 8.69 10.63 13.79
N LEU A 180 9.47 11.64 14.17
CA LEU A 180 9.03 13.04 14.14
C LEU A 180 8.85 13.51 12.69
N MET A 181 9.77 13.14 11.80
CA MET A 181 9.66 13.38 10.37
C MET A 181 8.43 12.68 9.80
N CYS A 182 8.16 11.43 10.21
CA CYS A 182 6.98 10.67 9.78
C CYS A 182 5.68 11.38 10.19
N VAL A 183 5.57 11.84 11.43
CA VAL A 183 4.41 12.61 11.92
C VAL A 183 4.22 13.87 11.08
N LYS A 184 5.30 14.68 10.92
CA LYS A 184 5.23 15.91 10.12
C LYS A 184 4.82 15.65 8.68
N ALA A 185 5.36 14.61 8.05
CA ALA A 185 4.99 14.23 6.68
C ALA A 185 3.50 13.84 6.59
N HIS A 186 2.96 13.11 7.57
CA HIS A 186 1.53 12.78 7.62
C HIS A 186 0.64 14.00 7.81
N GLU A 187 1.04 14.97 8.63
CA GLU A 187 0.31 16.24 8.79
C GLU A 187 0.29 17.06 7.50
N LEU A 188 1.40 17.08 6.76
CA LEU A 188 1.50 17.78 5.49
C LEU A 188 0.66 17.10 4.40
N ILE A 189 0.78 15.78 4.21
CA ILE A 189 0.04 15.06 3.18
C ILE A 189 -1.46 15.06 3.45
N ALA A 190 -1.90 15.01 4.71
CA ALA A 190 -3.31 15.09 5.09
C ALA A 190 -3.99 16.41 4.71
N LYS A 191 -3.20 17.47 4.51
CA LYS A 191 -3.67 18.77 4.01
C LYS A 191 -3.63 18.88 2.49
N ALA A 192 -2.76 18.09 1.85
CA ALA A 192 -2.42 18.22 0.45
C ALA A 192 -3.18 17.25 -0.47
N CYS A 193 -3.73 16.14 0.06
CA CYS A 193 -4.45 15.18 -0.77
C CYS A 193 -5.74 14.66 -0.09
N PRO A 194 -6.76 14.30 -0.90
CA PRO A 194 -8.06 13.85 -0.40
C PRO A 194 -8.13 12.35 -0.15
N TYR A 195 -7.02 11.62 -0.23
CA TYR A 195 -7.01 10.18 -0.12
C TYR A 195 -6.79 9.70 1.32
N PRO A 196 -7.38 8.57 1.73
CA PRO A 196 -7.10 7.99 3.04
C PRO A 196 -5.63 7.60 3.17
N LEU A 197 -5.10 7.78 4.37
CA LEU A 197 -3.71 7.51 4.68
C LEU A 197 -3.55 6.15 5.37
N HIS A 198 -2.55 5.40 4.93
CA HIS A 198 -2.09 4.21 5.63
C HIS A 198 -0.86 4.57 6.48
N VAL A 199 -1.03 4.55 7.79
CA VAL A 199 0.02 4.90 8.75
C VAL A 199 0.75 3.64 9.22
N GLY A 200 2.07 3.69 9.29
CA GLY A 200 2.89 2.62 9.81
C GLY A 200 4.34 3.08 9.98
N ILE A 201 4.96 2.64 11.07
CA ILE A 201 6.36 2.96 11.44
C ILE A 201 7.23 1.71 11.56
N THR A 202 6.89 0.67 10.79
CA THR A 202 7.53 -0.66 10.89
C THR A 202 9.00 -0.69 10.53
N GLU A 203 9.53 0.32 9.84
CA GLU A 203 10.94 0.40 9.43
C GLU A 203 11.82 1.14 10.46
N SER A 204 11.21 1.84 11.42
CA SER A 204 11.92 2.61 12.44
C SER A 204 12.13 1.85 13.74
N VAL A 205 11.57 0.67 13.87
CA VAL A 205 11.56 -0.06 15.14
C VAL A 205 12.62 -1.14 15.12
N SER A 206 13.59 -1.03 15.98
CA SER A 206 14.33 -2.17 16.48
C SER A 206 13.37 -2.97 17.35
N TYR A 207 13.00 -4.16 16.93
CA TYR A 207 12.11 -5.06 17.71
C TYR A 207 12.62 -5.35 19.11
N THR A 208 13.91 -5.13 19.34
CA THR A 208 14.55 -5.27 20.65
C THR A 208 14.14 -4.19 21.67
N HIS A 209 13.47 -3.13 21.26
CA HIS A 209 12.99 -2.06 22.13
C HIS A 209 11.48 -2.10 22.42
N LEU A 210 10.76 -3.08 21.88
CA LEU A 210 9.33 -3.29 22.12
C LEU A 210 9.01 -4.36 23.16
N THR A 211 10.01 -4.93 23.78
CA THR A 211 9.86 -5.92 24.87
C THR A 211 10.07 -5.30 26.23
#